data_a5693930a718a06fc9647e7b50fc6843
#
_entry.id   a5693930a718a06fc9647e7b50fc6843
#
_cell.length_a   1.000
_cell.length_b   1.000
_cell.length_c   1.000
_cell.angle_alpha   90.00
_cell.angle_beta   90.00
_cell.angle_gamma   90.00
#
_symmetry.space_group_name_H-M   'P 1'
#
loop_
_entity.id
_entity.type
_entity.pdbx_description
1 polymer ?
#
loop_
_entity_poly.entity_id
_entity_poly.type
_entity_poly.pdbx_seq_one_letter_code
_entity_poly.pdbx_strand_id
1 'polypeptide(L)'
;TCAGNCRTPQSTLNTLRLLEAGGIQALPVAEGHPTALARDREPHFRYLASKTDGSGRRYWDNLPEPPATRLAADAVPAAEFITQTARRHPGEVILVALGSLTNLALSLLEAPETASLLKGVVHMGGSFEPLDGPPFVWQTPDIPDDVWRNTLRFNTVFDPEASAVVFRSGISVTLVPANVTALVFQRPIHLERLQAGGTRWHRYLATYARPWVEWSIHERRLPGAHMHDPLTVAAVIDPTFFQFTSMDLSVPALLTGKGSWLTVDSGGQPVNVASEVDAPRFEDWLADRLH
;
A
#
# COMPACT_ATOMS: atom_id res chain seq x y z
N THR A 1 1.29 -2.32 -10.97
CA THR A 1 1.53 -3.16 -9.78
C THR A 1 2.95 -2.97 -9.26
N CYS A 2 3.29 -3.48 -8.09
CA CYS A 2 4.64 -3.37 -7.52
C CYS A 2 5.00 -4.63 -6.73
N ALA A 3 6.29 -4.82 -6.51
CA ALA A 3 6.83 -5.80 -5.59
C ALA A 3 6.64 -5.32 -4.13
N GLY A 4 6.45 -6.25 -3.21
CA GLY A 4 6.29 -5.93 -1.79
C GLY A 4 5.75 -7.13 -1.01
N ASN A 5 4.46 -7.15 -0.73
CA ASN A 5 3.79 -8.25 -0.03
C ASN A 5 3.87 -9.58 -0.80
N CYS A 6 4.01 -9.52 -2.12
CA CYS A 6 4.31 -10.65 -2.98
C CYS A 6 5.21 -10.19 -4.14
N ARG A 7 5.66 -11.14 -4.95
CA ARG A 7 6.39 -10.84 -6.18
C ARG A 7 5.49 -10.14 -7.19
N THR A 8 6.06 -9.28 -8.02
CA THR A 8 5.32 -8.48 -9.00
C THR A 8 4.43 -9.29 -9.94
N PRO A 9 4.86 -10.42 -10.53
CA PRO A 9 3.97 -11.23 -11.35
C PRO A 9 2.74 -11.73 -10.60
N GLN A 10 2.89 -12.10 -9.31
CA GLN A 10 1.76 -12.52 -8.48
C GLN A 10 0.83 -11.34 -8.18
N SER A 11 1.39 -10.16 -7.87
CA SER A 11 0.60 -8.93 -7.67
C SER A 11 -0.19 -8.59 -8.93
N THR A 12 0.44 -8.66 -10.09
CA THR A 12 -0.19 -8.42 -11.40
C THR A 12 -1.34 -9.40 -11.65
N LEU A 13 -1.10 -10.68 -11.45
CA LEU A 13 -2.11 -11.73 -11.63
C LEU A 13 -3.30 -11.53 -10.68
N ASN A 14 -3.05 -11.21 -9.42
CA ASN A 14 -4.12 -10.94 -8.44
C ASN A 14 -4.95 -9.72 -8.83
N THR A 15 -4.32 -8.66 -9.34
CA THR A 15 -5.01 -7.47 -9.82
C THR A 15 -5.90 -7.79 -11.02
N LEU A 16 -5.40 -8.52 -12.02
CA LEU A 16 -6.17 -8.93 -13.19
C LEU A 16 -7.39 -9.78 -12.80
N ARG A 17 -7.22 -10.72 -11.89
CA ARG A 17 -8.32 -11.55 -11.34
C ARG A 17 -9.38 -10.72 -10.64
N LEU A 18 -8.95 -9.74 -9.85
CA LEU A 18 -9.85 -8.82 -9.16
C LEU A 18 -10.67 -8.00 -10.16
N LEU A 19 -10.03 -7.44 -11.18
CA LEU A 19 -10.71 -6.68 -12.24
C LEU A 19 -11.71 -7.56 -13.01
N GLU A 20 -11.33 -8.76 -13.35
CA GLU A 20 -12.23 -9.70 -14.05
C GLU A 20 -13.43 -10.08 -13.18
N ALA A 21 -13.22 -10.32 -11.88
CA ALA A 21 -14.31 -10.61 -10.95
C ALA A 21 -15.28 -9.43 -10.84
N GLY A 22 -14.77 -8.20 -10.92
CA GLY A 22 -15.56 -6.97 -10.93
C GLY A 22 -16.18 -6.63 -12.30
N GLY A 23 -15.92 -7.41 -13.35
CA GLY A 23 -16.37 -7.11 -14.71
C GLY A 23 -15.66 -5.90 -15.34
N ILE A 24 -14.52 -5.48 -14.81
CA ILE A 24 -13.76 -4.31 -15.26
C ILE A 24 -12.73 -4.78 -16.29
N GLN A 25 -13.00 -4.55 -17.57
CA GLN A 25 -12.14 -5.04 -18.67
C GLN A 25 -11.28 -3.95 -19.31
N ALA A 26 -11.66 -2.68 -19.18
CA ALA A 26 -11.01 -1.57 -19.88
C ALA A 26 -9.91 -0.88 -19.06
N LEU A 27 -9.65 -1.30 -17.84
CA LEU A 27 -8.63 -0.70 -17.00
C LEU A 27 -7.27 -1.33 -17.30
N PRO A 28 -6.26 -0.56 -17.79
CA PRO A 28 -4.94 -1.09 -18.05
C PRO A 28 -4.23 -1.47 -16.75
N VAL A 29 -3.46 -2.55 -16.80
CA VAL A 29 -2.62 -3.03 -15.68
C VAL A 29 -1.19 -3.17 -16.16
N ALA A 30 -0.31 -2.28 -15.71
CA ALA A 30 1.11 -2.34 -16.02
C ALA A 30 1.87 -3.09 -14.91
N GLU A 31 2.72 -4.05 -15.32
CA GLU A 31 3.58 -4.77 -14.39
C GLU A 31 4.77 -3.91 -13.97
N GLY A 32 5.01 -3.85 -12.66
CA GLY A 32 6.07 -3.05 -12.09
C GLY A 32 7.41 -3.78 -12.02
N HIS A 33 8.41 -3.04 -11.56
CA HIS A 33 9.75 -3.58 -11.36
C HIS A 33 9.74 -4.74 -10.35
N PRO A 34 10.49 -5.82 -10.61
CA PRO A 34 10.40 -7.05 -9.80
C PRO A 34 11.04 -6.95 -8.41
N THR A 35 11.89 -5.96 -8.17
CA THR A 35 12.62 -5.78 -6.91
C THR A 35 12.85 -4.30 -6.59
N ALA A 36 13.54 -3.99 -5.49
CA ALA A 36 13.96 -2.64 -5.14
C ALA A 36 15.09 -2.13 -6.06
N LEU A 37 15.32 -0.81 -6.11
CA LEU A 37 16.32 -0.18 -6.99
C LEU A 37 17.74 -0.71 -6.77
N ALA A 38 18.15 -0.81 -5.50
CA ALA A 38 19.54 -1.12 -5.16
C ALA A 38 19.68 -2.31 -4.22
N ARG A 39 18.57 -2.89 -3.73
CA ARG A 39 18.60 -3.93 -2.71
C ARG A 39 18.10 -5.26 -3.24
N ASP A 40 18.84 -6.32 -2.94
CA ASP A 40 18.32 -7.69 -3.10
C ASP A 40 17.15 -7.92 -2.13
N ARG A 41 15.98 -8.19 -2.67
CA ARG A 41 14.76 -8.52 -1.91
C ARG A 41 14.41 -10.02 -1.93
N GLU A 42 15.26 -10.82 -2.50
CA GLU A 42 15.08 -12.28 -2.49
C GLU A 42 15.00 -12.89 -1.07
N PRO A 43 15.82 -12.44 -0.08
CA PRO A 43 15.65 -12.89 1.31
C PRO A 43 14.28 -12.57 1.89
N HIS A 44 13.72 -11.38 1.57
CA HIS A 44 12.38 -11.00 1.99
C HIS A 44 11.31 -11.92 1.37
N PHE A 45 11.38 -12.18 0.07
CA PHE A 45 10.41 -13.06 -0.58
C PHE A 45 10.51 -14.51 -0.10
N ARG A 46 11.71 -15.00 0.18
CA ARG A 46 11.90 -16.32 0.83
C ARG A 46 11.28 -16.35 2.23
N TYR A 47 11.46 -15.27 3.00
CA TYR A 47 10.83 -15.14 4.30
C TYR A 47 9.31 -15.17 4.21
N LEU A 48 8.69 -14.36 3.33
CA LEU A 48 7.25 -14.39 3.11
C LEU A 48 6.76 -15.78 2.69
N ALA A 49 7.50 -16.44 1.80
CA ALA A 49 7.17 -17.79 1.35
C ALA A 49 7.25 -18.84 2.47
N SER A 50 8.06 -18.60 3.51
CA SER A 50 8.16 -19.48 4.68
C SER A 50 7.05 -19.25 5.71
N LYS A 51 6.34 -18.11 5.65
CA LYS A 51 5.27 -17.77 6.57
C LYS A 51 3.97 -18.37 6.09
N THR A 52 3.40 -19.19 6.95
CA THR A 52 2.06 -19.74 6.76
C THR A 52 1.19 -19.21 7.90
N ASP A 53 -0.10 -19.06 7.67
CA ASP A 53 -1.04 -19.00 8.78
C ASP A 53 -1.02 -20.33 9.55
N GLY A 54 -1.63 -20.38 10.69
CA GLY A 54 -1.73 -21.62 11.49
C GLY A 54 -2.38 -22.80 10.75
N SER A 55 -2.96 -22.59 9.56
CA SER A 55 -3.53 -23.61 8.67
C SER A 55 -2.56 -24.04 7.55
N GLY A 56 -1.35 -23.47 7.48
CA GLY A 56 -0.40 -23.73 6.40
C GLY A 56 -0.62 -22.86 5.13
N ARG A 57 -1.51 -21.90 5.18
CA ARG A 57 -1.78 -21.00 4.06
C ARG A 57 -0.81 -19.82 4.05
N ARG A 58 -0.43 -19.40 2.85
CA ARG A 58 0.28 -18.13 2.62
C ARG A 58 -0.73 -17.11 2.12
N TYR A 59 -0.94 -16.04 2.86
CA TYR A 59 -2.00 -15.05 2.61
C TYR A 59 -1.99 -14.46 1.21
N TRP A 60 -0.81 -14.34 0.61
CA TRP A 60 -0.63 -13.65 -0.66
C TRP A 60 -0.63 -14.59 -1.87
N ASP A 61 -0.32 -15.87 -1.64
CA ASP A 61 -0.19 -16.86 -2.72
C ASP A 61 -1.35 -17.86 -2.78
N ASN A 62 -1.99 -18.14 -1.65
CA ASN A 62 -3.02 -19.16 -1.49
C ASN A 62 -4.38 -18.55 -1.19
N LEU A 63 -4.81 -17.60 -2.00
CA LEU A 63 -6.20 -17.15 -1.97
C LEU A 63 -7.12 -18.31 -2.37
N PRO A 64 -8.29 -18.49 -1.71
CA PRO A 64 -9.19 -19.58 -2.01
C PRO A 64 -9.60 -19.55 -3.48
N GLU A 65 -9.24 -20.58 -4.24
CA GLU A 65 -9.58 -20.79 -5.64
C GLU A 65 -9.74 -19.49 -6.45
N PRO A 66 -8.63 -18.77 -6.73
CA PRO A 66 -8.73 -17.56 -7.52
C PRO A 66 -9.30 -17.90 -8.88
N PRO A 67 -10.31 -17.16 -9.37
CA PRO A 67 -10.85 -17.40 -10.70
C PRO A 67 -9.74 -17.27 -11.75
N ALA A 68 -9.81 -18.10 -12.80
CA ALA A 68 -8.97 -17.87 -13.96
C ALA A 68 -9.27 -16.48 -14.55
N THR A 69 -8.25 -15.78 -15.02
CA THR A 69 -8.42 -14.50 -15.71
C THR A 69 -8.08 -14.64 -17.18
N ARG A 70 -8.85 -13.94 -18.01
CA ARG A 70 -8.56 -13.75 -19.45
C ARG A 70 -7.89 -12.40 -19.72
N LEU A 71 -7.85 -11.52 -18.71
CA LEU A 71 -7.17 -10.24 -18.81
C LEU A 71 -5.65 -10.46 -18.82
N ALA A 72 -4.95 -9.61 -19.55
CA ALA A 72 -3.50 -9.60 -19.62
C ALA A 72 -2.96 -8.24 -19.13
N ALA A 73 -1.74 -8.25 -18.63
CA ALA A 73 -1.04 -7.01 -18.33
C ALA A 73 -0.70 -6.25 -19.62
N ASP A 74 -0.58 -4.94 -19.50
CA ASP A 74 -0.04 -4.07 -20.55
C ASP A 74 1.41 -4.48 -20.86
N ALA A 75 1.80 -4.36 -22.13
CA ALA A 75 3.18 -4.61 -22.53
C ALA A 75 4.17 -3.56 -22.02
N VAL A 76 3.66 -2.38 -21.63
CA VAL A 76 4.48 -1.26 -21.12
C VAL A 76 4.73 -1.46 -19.63
N PRO A 77 6.00 -1.43 -19.16
CA PRO A 77 6.32 -1.49 -17.74
C PRO A 77 5.71 -0.33 -16.94
N ALA A 78 5.42 -0.55 -15.65
CA ALA A 78 4.71 0.44 -14.83
C ALA A 78 5.42 1.80 -14.73
N ALA A 79 6.76 1.84 -14.69
CA ALA A 79 7.50 3.09 -14.64
C ALA A 79 7.29 3.93 -15.93
N GLU A 80 7.39 3.30 -17.08
CA GLU A 80 7.13 3.95 -18.37
C GLU A 80 5.63 4.31 -18.50
N PHE A 81 4.73 3.44 -18.05
CA PHE A 81 3.29 3.72 -18.04
C PHE A 81 2.94 4.97 -17.22
N ILE A 82 3.58 5.18 -16.05
CA ILE A 82 3.43 6.39 -15.24
C ILE A 82 3.86 7.62 -16.04
N THR A 83 5.05 7.60 -16.64
CA THR A 83 5.57 8.69 -17.47
C THR A 83 4.65 9.00 -18.65
N GLN A 84 4.24 7.98 -19.39
CA GLN A 84 3.36 8.15 -20.55
C GLN A 84 2.00 8.73 -20.14
N THR A 85 1.45 8.29 -19.02
CA THR A 85 0.17 8.78 -18.50
C THR A 85 0.28 10.24 -18.05
N ALA A 86 1.35 10.60 -17.33
CA ALA A 86 1.62 11.97 -16.93
C ALA A 86 1.80 12.91 -18.15
N ARG A 87 2.49 12.46 -19.20
CA ARG A 87 2.63 13.24 -20.45
C ARG A 87 1.31 13.43 -21.20
N ARG A 88 0.42 12.44 -21.17
CA ARG A 88 -0.90 12.55 -21.82
C ARG A 88 -1.87 13.46 -21.07
N HIS A 89 -1.70 13.57 -19.75
CA HIS A 89 -2.59 14.32 -18.86
C HIS A 89 -1.79 15.21 -17.90
N PRO A 90 -1.05 16.21 -18.41
CA PRO A 90 -0.13 17.01 -17.60
C PRO A 90 -0.89 17.84 -16.55
N GLY A 91 -0.47 17.71 -15.29
CA GLY A 91 -1.07 18.41 -14.16
C GLY A 91 -2.42 17.84 -13.67
N GLU A 92 -2.92 16.75 -14.26
CA GLU A 92 -4.21 16.17 -13.90
C GLU A 92 -4.08 14.88 -13.06
N VAL A 93 -2.98 14.13 -13.24
CA VAL A 93 -2.79 12.81 -12.66
C VAL A 93 -2.31 12.89 -11.22
N ILE A 94 -3.05 12.27 -10.31
CA ILE A 94 -2.61 11.97 -8.95
C ILE A 94 -2.19 10.50 -8.92
N LEU A 95 -0.94 10.21 -8.56
CA LEU A 95 -0.47 8.85 -8.34
C LEU A 95 -0.76 8.43 -6.90
N VAL A 96 -1.58 7.40 -6.71
CA VAL A 96 -1.79 6.78 -5.39
C VAL A 96 -0.86 5.58 -5.25
N ALA A 97 0.20 5.74 -4.46
CA ALA A 97 1.21 4.71 -4.23
C ALA A 97 0.89 3.92 -2.97
N LEU A 98 0.38 2.69 -3.15
CA LEU A 98 -0.05 1.79 -2.08
C LEU A 98 1.03 0.75 -1.71
N GLY A 99 2.15 0.75 -2.38
CA GLY A 99 3.31 -0.09 -2.12
C GLY A 99 4.61 0.71 -2.17
N SER A 100 5.74 0.03 -2.48
CA SER A 100 7.03 0.71 -2.63
C SER A 100 7.01 1.75 -3.76
N LEU A 101 7.82 2.79 -3.60
CA LEU A 101 7.92 3.88 -4.57
C LEU A 101 8.84 3.55 -5.77
N THR A 102 9.26 2.31 -5.94
CA THR A 102 10.23 1.85 -6.95
C THR A 102 9.84 2.28 -8.36
N ASN A 103 8.59 2.05 -8.78
CA ASN A 103 8.15 2.38 -10.13
C ASN A 103 8.13 3.89 -10.40
N LEU A 104 7.70 4.68 -9.42
CA LEU A 104 7.74 6.14 -9.54
C LEU A 104 9.17 6.65 -9.56
N ALA A 105 10.04 6.11 -8.72
CA ALA A 105 11.45 6.48 -8.71
C ALA A 105 12.14 6.17 -10.04
N LEU A 106 11.88 5.01 -10.64
CA LEU A 106 12.36 4.67 -11.98
C LEU A 106 11.85 5.66 -13.03
N SER A 107 10.54 5.96 -13.01
CA SER A 107 9.95 6.96 -13.90
C SER A 107 10.64 8.33 -13.77
N LEU A 108 10.94 8.77 -12.54
CA LEU A 108 11.62 10.04 -12.27
C LEU A 108 13.12 10.04 -12.68
N LEU A 109 13.79 8.89 -12.55
CA LEU A 109 15.19 8.75 -12.96
C LEU A 109 15.34 8.71 -14.48
N GLU A 110 14.41 8.07 -15.18
CA GLU A 110 14.43 7.95 -16.64
C GLU A 110 13.85 9.18 -17.33
N ALA A 111 12.87 9.85 -16.73
CA ALA A 111 12.16 11.01 -17.24
C ALA A 111 11.87 12.01 -16.09
N PRO A 112 12.87 12.84 -15.69
CA PRO A 112 12.74 13.75 -14.54
C PRO A 112 11.58 14.75 -14.65
N GLU A 113 11.15 15.08 -15.86
CA GLU A 113 10.00 15.96 -16.11
C GLU A 113 8.70 15.36 -15.56
N THR A 114 8.62 14.05 -15.31
CA THR A 114 7.45 13.40 -14.70
C THR A 114 7.06 14.07 -13.38
N ALA A 115 8.04 14.58 -12.62
CA ALA A 115 7.78 15.27 -11.37
C ALA A 115 6.89 16.51 -11.54
N SER A 116 7.08 17.28 -12.61
CA SER A 116 6.30 18.48 -12.91
C SER A 116 5.00 18.17 -13.66
N LEU A 117 4.89 17.00 -14.27
CA LEU A 117 3.71 16.57 -15.02
C LEU A 117 2.65 15.93 -14.15
N LEU A 118 3.03 15.32 -13.04
CA LEU A 118 2.06 14.80 -12.08
C LEU A 118 1.47 15.94 -11.22
N LYS A 119 0.18 15.88 -10.95
CA LYS A 119 -0.48 16.80 -10.00
C LYS A 119 0.04 16.57 -8.57
N GLY A 120 0.40 15.34 -8.23
CA GLY A 120 0.97 14.95 -6.96
C GLY A 120 0.95 13.45 -6.73
N VAL A 121 1.49 13.06 -5.60
CA VAL A 121 1.55 11.67 -5.13
C VAL A 121 0.87 11.58 -3.77
N VAL A 122 -0.01 10.59 -3.59
CA VAL A 122 -0.54 10.20 -2.28
C VAL A 122 0.06 8.84 -1.94
N HIS A 123 0.84 8.78 -0.86
CA HIS A 123 1.62 7.59 -0.51
C HIS A 123 1.17 6.99 0.81
N MET A 124 0.84 5.68 0.77
CA MET A 124 0.71 4.86 1.96
C MET A 124 2.09 4.39 2.39
N GLY A 125 2.64 4.94 3.47
CA GLY A 125 3.96 4.52 3.92
C GLY A 125 4.50 5.34 5.06
N GLY A 126 5.56 4.81 5.66
CA GLY A 126 6.20 5.45 6.79
C GLY A 126 5.41 5.38 8.09
N SER A 127 6.08 5.78 9.13
CA SER A 127 5.51 6.02 10.46
C SER A 127 6.41 6.96 11.22
N PHE A 128 5.84 7.69 12.17
CA PHE A 128 6.56 8.58 13.06
C PHE A 128 6.64 7.96 14.46
N GLU A 129 7.73 8.16 15.19
CA GLU A 129 7.82 7.81 16.60
C GLU A 129 7.60 9.03 17.50
N PRO A 130 7.00 8.82 18.68
CA PRO A 130 6.31 7.58 19.04
C PRO A 130 5.07 7.37 18.17
N LEU A 131 4.73 6.12 17.90
CA LEU A 131 3.39 5.78 17.44
C LEU A 131 2.48 5.98 18.65
N ASP A 132 1.79 7.11 18.72
CA ASP A 132 0.78 7.36 19.75
C ASP A 132 -0.38 6.39 19.51
N GLY A 133 -0.54 5.47 20.40
CA GLY A 133 -1.57 4.43 20.36
C GLY A 133 -1.25 3.32 21.35
N PRO A 134 -2.21 2.42 21.65
CA PRO A 134 -1.88 1.25 22.43
C PRO A 134 -0.72 0.53 21.73
N PRO A 135 0.26 0.04 22.51
CA PRO A 135 1.41 -0.65 21.92
C PRO A 135 0.84 -1.66 20.93
N PHE A 136 1.30 -1.57 19.69
CA PHE A 136 0.91 -2.57 18.70
C PHE A 136 1.34 -3.91 19.27
N VAL A 137 0.40 -4.65 19.81
CA VAL A 137 0.61 -5.99 20.36
C VAL A 137 0.77 -6.95 19.18
N TRP A 138 1.83 -6.74 18.44
CA TRP A 138 2.13 -7.44 17.21
C TRP A 138 3.26 -8.44 17.40
N GLN A 139 3.78 -8.52 18.61
CA GLN A 139 4.81 -9.48 18.94
C GLN A 139 4.25 -10.90 18.91
N THR A 140 4.20 -11.45 17.71
CA THR A 140 4.26 -12.90 17.61
C THR A 140 5.71 -13.30 17.93
N PRO A 141 5.95 -14.26 18.83
CA PRO A 141 7.30 -14.64 19.28
C PRO A 141 8.24 -15.04 18.13
N ASP A 142 7.70 -15.35 16.98
CA ASP A 142 8.38 -15.95 15.83
C ASP A 142 8.87 -14.94 14.79
N ILE A 143 8.57 -13.65 14.96
CA ILE A 143 9.02 -12.62 14.03
C ILE A 143 10.18 -11.85 14.67
N PRO A 144 11.38 -11.84 14.05
CA PRO A 144 12.50 -11.06 14.53
C PRO A 144 12.16 -9.58 14.71
N ASP A 145 12.69 -8.96 15.76
CA ASP A 145 12.41 -7.55 16.11
C ASP A 145 12.69 -6.56 14.98
N ASP A 146 13.70 -6.83 14.15
CA ASP A 146 14.04 -5.99 13.00
C ASP A 146 13.00 -6.08 11.89
N VAL A 147 12.43 -7.26 11.66
CA VAL A 147 11.32 -7.47 10.72
C VAL A 147 10.06 -6.75 11.22
N TRP A 148 9.80 -6.86 12.51
CA TRP A 148 8.71 -6.19 13.19
C TRP A 148 8.74 -4.68 13.08
N ARG A 149 9.85 -4.09 13.45
CA ARG A 149 10.04 -2.63 13.39
C ARG A 149 9.91 -2.10 11.98
N ASN A 150 10.12 -2.95 10.98
CA ASN A 150 10.02 -2.60 9.57
C ASN A 150 8.62 -2.79 8.98
N THR A 151 7.73 -3.57 9.63
CA THR A 151 6.41 -3.90 9.07
C THR A 151 5.51 -2.66 8.94
N LEU A 152 5.50 -1.76 9.91
CA LEU A 152 4.70 -0.52 9.85
C LEU A 152 5.23 0.52 8.87
N ARG A 153 6.46 0.34 8.40
CA ARG A 153 7.15 1.24 7.46
C ARG A 153 7.42 0.54 6.15
N PHE A 154 6.80 -0.60 5.98
CA PHE A 154 7.15 -1.58 4.96
C PHE A 154 7.33 -0.96 3.58
N ASN A 155 6.38 -0.15 3.12
CA ASN A 155 6.43 0.43 1.78
C ASN A 155 7.63 1.37 1.57
N THR A 156 8.02 2.12 2.61
CA THR A 156 9.20 3.00 2.57
C THR A 156 10.50 2.20 2.69
N VAL A 157 10.50 1.17 3.57
CA VAL A 157 11.69 0.36 3.87
C VAL A 157 11.97 -0.70 2.81
N PHE A 158 10.96 -1.13 2.09
CA PHE A 158 11.16 -2.08 0.99
C PHE A 158 12.11 -1.51 -0.07
N ASP A 159 11.97 -0.23 -0.39
CA ASP A 159 12.87 0.48 -1.31
C ASP A 159 13.15 1.90 -0.82
N PRO A 160 14.07 2.06 0.13
CA PRO A 160 14.38 3.36 0.70
C PRO A 160 15.12 4.28 -0.27
N GLU A 161 15.86 3.71 -1.21
CA GLU A 161 16.51 4.47 -2.27
C GLU A 161 15.47 5.10 -3.20
N ALA A 162 14.44 4.35 -3.56
CA ALA A 162 13.30 4.88 -4.33
C ALA A 162 12.55 5.95 -3.54
N SER A 163 12.32 5.72 -2.24
CA SER A 163 11.70 6.72 -1.37
C SER A 163 12.53 8.01 -1.33
N ALA A 164 13.85 7.91 -1.22
CA ALA A 164 14.74 9.07 -1.25
C ALA A 164 14.68 9.83 -2.58
N VAL A 165 14.59 9.14 -3.71
CA VAL A 165 14.43 9.76 -5.03
C VAL A 165 13.13 10.57 -5.08
N VAL A 166 12.01 9.97 -4.69
CA VAL A 166 10.70 10.61 -4.75
C VAL A 166 10.62 11.81 -3.80
N PHE A 167 11.07 11.67 -2.55
CA PHE A 167 11.04 12.76 -1.57
C PHE A 167 12.02 13.91 -1.88
N ARG A 168 12.95 13.74 -2.82
CA ARG A 168 13.86 14.81 -3.30
C ARG A 168 13.48 15.35 -4.67
N SER A 169 12.49 14.81 -5.32
CA SER A 169 12.14 15.15 -6.70
C SER A 169 11.42 16.51 -6.86
N GLY A 170 10.99 17.11 -5.76
CA GLY A 170 10.15 18.32 -5.80
C GLY A 170 8.67 18.07 -6.10
N ILE A 171 8.27 16.82 -6.29
CA ILE A 171 6.86 16.47 -6.49
C ILE A 171 6.05 16.72 -5.20
N SER A 172 4.81 17.20 -5.34
CA SER A 172 3.91 17.35 -4.19
C SER A 172 3.55 15.97 -3.63
N VAL A 173 3.89 15.72 -2.36
CA VAL A 173 3.60 14.45 -1.67
C VAL A 173 2.59 14.68 -0.56
N THR A 174 1.52 13.87 -0.56
CA THR A 174 0.65 13.66 0.59
C THR A 174 0.96 12.26 1.16
N LEU A 175 1.32 12.23 2.43
CA LEU A 175 1.66 11.00 3.14
C LEU A 175 0.49 10.56 4.03
N VAL A 176 0.09 9.30 3.91
CA VAL A 176 -0.87 8.65 4.82
C VAL A 176 -0.11 7.57 5.59
N PRO A 177 0.46 7.94 6.77
CA PRO A 177 1.37 7.06 7.49
C PRO A 177 0.63 5.98 8.27
N ALA A 178 1.38 4.98 8.72
CA ALA A 178 0.84 3.90 9.56
C ALA A 178 0.21 4.39 10.88
N ASN A 179 0.63 5.56 11.36
CA ASN A 179 0.04 6.20 12.55
C ASN A 179 -1.48 6.37 12.44
N VAL A 180 -1.99 6.73 11.26
CA VAL A 180 -3.44 6.87 11.03
C VAL A 180 -4.05 5.64 10.38
N THR A 181 -3.35 4.97 9.47
CA THR A 181 -3.93 3.81 8.78
C THR A 181 -4.10 2.59 9.68
N ALA A 182 -3.36 2.50 10.78
CA ALA A 182 -3.53 1.46 11.78
C ALA A 182 -4.73 1.66 12.72
N LEU A 183 -5.45 2.78 12.59
CA LEU A 183 -6.64 3.06 13.39
C LEU A 183 -7.94 2.58 12.73
N VAL A 184 -7.90 2.16 11.47
CA VAL A 184 -9.07 1.75 10.69
C VAL A 184 -9.06 0.25 10.40
N PHE A 185 -10.25 -0.38 10.52
CA PHE A 185 -10.36 -1.83 10.47
C PHE A 185 -11.50 -2.31 9.57
N GLN A 186 -11.20 -3.30 8.74
CA GLN A 186 -12.22 -4.15 8.15
C GLN A 186 -12.64 -5.20 9.19
N ARG A 187 -13.83 -5.04 9.73
CA ARG A 187 -14.40 -5.89 10.78
C ARG A 187 -15.27 -7.00 10.20
N PRO A 188 -15.59 -8.06 10.97
CA PRO A 188 -16.52 -9.11 10.52
C PRO A 188 -17.85 -8.56 9.99
N ILE A 189 -18.43 -7.56 10.64
CA ILE A 189 -19.69 -6.93 10.21
C ILE A 189 -19.60 -6.33 8.79
N HIS A 190 -18.45 -5.82 8.38
CA HIS A 190 -18.25 -5.30 7.03
C HIS A 190 -18.22 -6.43 5.99
N LEU A 191 -17.68 -7.62 6.36
CA LEU A 191 -17.73 -8.80 5.50
C LEU A 191 -19.16 -9.35 5.37
N GLU A 192 -19.95 -9.31 6.45
CA GLU A 192 -21.37 -9.69 6.42
C GLU A 192 -22.16 -8.76 5.50
N ARG A 193 -21.95 -7.46 5.58
CA ARG A 193 -22.55 -6.47 4.64
C ARG A 193 -22.16 -6.80 3.20
N LEU A 194 -20.87 -6.98 2.90
CA LEU A 194 -20.42 -7.37 1.57
C LEU A 194 -21.12 -8.65 1.07
N GLN A 195 -21.23 -9.65 1.93
CA GLN A 195 -21.87 -10.92 1.57
C GLN A 195 -23.38 -10.75 1.28
N ALA A 196 -24.04 -9.86 2.03
CA ALA A 196 -25.45 -9.54 1.85
C ALA A 196 -25.76 -8.82 0.53
N GLY A 197 -24.78 -8.12 -0.07
CA GLY A 197 -24.92 -7.46 -1.37
C GLY A 197 -25.22 -8.40 -2.54
N GLY A 198 -25.01 -9.71 -2.38
CA GLY A 198 -25.56 -10.78 -3.21
C GLY A 198 -24.97 -10.91 -4.63
N THR A 199 -24.17 -9.94 -5.13
CA THR A 199 -23.54 -10.03 -6.44
C THR A 199 -22.31 -10.94 -6.42
N ARG A 200 -21.82 -11.33 -7.61
CA ARG A 200 -20.57 -12.07 -7.75
C ARG A 200 -19.40 -11.28 -7.16
N TRP A 201 -19.36 -9.98 -7.37
CA TRP A 201 -18.34 -9.07 -6.86
C TRP A 201 -18.32 -9.04 -5.33
N HIS A 202 -19.47 -8.85 -4.70
CA HIS A 202 -19.58 -8.83 -3.24
C HIS A 202 -19.10 -10.15 -2.61
N ARG A 203 -19.51 -11.29 -3.15
CA ARG A 203 -19.04 -12.60 -2.68
C ARG A 203 -17.55 -12.79 -2.87
N TYR A 204 -17.01 -12.31 -3.97
CA TYR A 204 -15.59 -12.35 -4.24
C TYR A 204 -14.82 -11.57 -3.16
N LEU A 205 -15.15 -10.30 -2.95
CA LEU A 205 -14.49 -9.46 -1.96
C LEU A 205 -14.60 -10.05 -0.55
N ALA A 206 -15.77 -10.49 -0.12
CA ALA A 206 -15.97 -11.10 1.18
C ALA A 206 -15.13 -12.38 1.35
N THR A 207 -15.06 -13.23 0.33
CA THR A 207 -14.29 -14.48 0.36
C THR A 207 -12.80 -14.21 0.50
N TYR A 208 -12.26 -13.23 -0.23
CA TYR A 208 -10.83 -12.94 -0.23
C TYR A 208 -10.37 -12.13 0.99
N ALA A 209 -11.21 -11.26 1.51
CA ALA A 209 -10.88 -10.49 2.71
C ALA A 209 -11.01 -11.31 4.00
N ARG A 210 -11.89 -12.32 4.03
CA ARG A 210 -12.19 -13.11 5.23
C ARG A 210 -10.96 -13.74 5.90
N PRO A 211 -10.08 -14.47 5.20
CA PRO A 211 -8.91 -15.09 5.83
C PRO A 211 -8.00 -14.06 6.51
N TRP A 212 -7.86 -12.88 5.92
CA TRP A 212 -7.04 -11.80 6.46
C TRP A 212 -7.68 -11.17 7.71
N VAL A 213 -9.00 -10.98 7.70
CA VAL A 213 -9.75 -10.48 8.87
C VAL A 213 -9.69 -11.48 10.02
N GLU A 214 -9.94 -12.77 9.74
CA GLU A 214 -9.91 -13.83 10.75
C GLU A 214 -8.52 -14.00 11.35
N TRP A 215 -7.48 -14.03 10.54
CA TRP A 215 -6.10 -14.07 11.02
C TRP A 215 -5.76 -12.85 11.89
N SER A 216 -6.17 -11.66 11.48
CA SER A 216 -5.94 -10.44 12.25
C SER A 216 -6.58 -10.48 13.61
N ILE A 217 -7.78 -11.07 13.72
CA ILE A 217 -8.49 -11.23 14.99
C ILE A 217 -7.83 -12.30 15.87
N HIS A 218 -7.57 -13.48 15.30
CA HIS A 218 -7.15 -14.65 16.11
C HIS A 218 -5.67 -14.60 16.47
N GLU A 219 -4.81 -14.24 15.52
CA GLU A 219 -3.37 -14.27 15.72
C GLU A 219 -2.82 -12.91 16.21
N ARG A 220 -3.40 -11.80 15.73
CA ARG A 220 -2.91 -10.46 16.05
C ARG A 220 -3.71 -9.76 17.15
N ARG A 221 -4.81 -10.35 17.59
CA ARG A 221 -5.70 -9.79 18.62
C ARG A 221 -6.26 -8.41 18.29
N LEU A 222 -6.45 -8.15 17.00
CA LEU A 222 -7.02 -6.92 16.49
C LEU A 222 -8.55 -7.02 16.32
N PRO A 223 -9.28 -5.92 16.28
CA PRO A 223 -10.73 -5.95 16.06
C PRO A 223 -11.12 -6.30 14.61
N GLY A 224 -10.15 -6.42 13.71
CA GLY A 224 -10.29 -6.73 12.29
C GLY A 224 -8.97 -6.54 11.56
N ALA A 225 -9.00 -6.57 10.24
CA ALA A 225 -7.83 -6.29 9.42
C ALA A 225 -7.66 -4.78 9.19
N HIS A 226 -6.45 -4.26 9.29
CA HIS A 226 -6.19 -2.86 8.96
C HIS A 226 -6.50 -2.55 7.48
N MET A 227 -7.11 -1.39 7.26
CA MET A 227 -7.45 -0.90 5.92
C MET A 227 -6.47 0.20 5.47
N HIS A 228 -5.17 -0.11 5.48
CA HIS A 228 -4.11 0.83 5.12
C HIS A 228 -4.34 1.47 3.74
N ASP A 229 -4.50 0.64 2.72
CA ASP A 229 -4.58 1.07 1.33
C ASP A 229 -5.94 1.71 0.98
N PRO A 230 -7.09 1.13 1.39
CA PRO A 230 -8.38 1.78 1.17
C PRO A 230 -8.47 3.18 1.78
N LEU A 231 -7.91 3.37 2.99
CA LEU A 231 -7.87 4.68 3.62
C LEU A 231 -7.01 5.67 2.83
N THR A 232 -5.88 5.22 2.28
CA THR A 232 -5.02 6.06 1.45
C THR A 232 -5.71 6.51 0.15
N VAL A 233 -6.49 5.63 -0.46
CA VAL A 233 -7.33 5.99 -1.62
C VAL A 233 -8.39 7.02 -1.22
N ALA A 234 -8.98 6.89 -0.04
CA ALA A 234 -9.98 7.84 0.46
C ALA A 234 -9.40 9.26 0.64
N ALA A 235 -8.11 9.42 0.90
CA ALA A 235 -7.47 10.74 0.99
C ALA A 235 -7.55 11.54 -0.33
N VAL A 236 -7.73 10.87 -1.46
CA VAL A 236 -7.97 11.51 -2.77
C VAL A 236 -9.46 11.73 -3.02
N ILE A 237 -10.30 10.78 -2.63
CA ILE A 237 -11.74 10.80 -2.94
C ILE A 237 -12.49 11.76 -2.03
N ASP A 238 -12.23 11.70 -0.73
CA ASP A 238 -12.85 12.56 0.29
C ASP A 238 -11.82 12.85 1.41
N PRO A 239 -11.01 13.91 1.25
CA PRO A 239 -10.00 14.29 2.25
C PRO A 239 -10.60 14.74 3.59
N THR A 240 -11.92 14.92 3.69
CA THR A 240 -12.59 15.35 4.92
C THR A 240 -12.59 14.29 6.03
N PHE A 241 -12.14 13.07 5.74
CA PHE A 241 -11.87 12.07 6.78
C PHE A 241 -10.65 12.38 7.62
N PHE A 242 -9.78 13.29 7.16
CA PHE A 242 -8.46 13.51 7.74
C PHE A 242 -8.28 14.93 8.26
N GLN A 243 -7.37 15.06 9.22
CA GLN A 243 -6.62 16.28 9.41
C GLN A 243 -5.22 16.10 8.81
N PHE A 244 -4.69 17.15 8.21
CA PHE A 244 -3.37 17.16 7.63
C PHE A 244 -2.49 18.22 8.27
N THR A 245 -1.20 17.89 8.42
CA THR A 245 -0.18 18.80 8.91
C THR A 245 0.97 18.83 7.92
N SER A 246 1.47 20.01 7.59
CA SER A 246 2.69 20.14 6.78
C SER A 246 3.91 19.84 7.64
N MET A 247 4.77 18.94 7.18
CA MET A 247 6.02 18.58 7.83
C MET A 247 7.15 18.56 6.81
N ASP A 248 8.32 19.08 7.19
CA ASP A 248 9.52 18.91 6.38
C ASP A 248 10.10 17.53 6.65
N LEU A 249 10.10 16.69 5.64
CA LEU A 249 10.51 15.28 5.76
C LEU A 249 11.70 14.95 4.88
N SER A 250 12.60 14.15 5.40
CA SER A 250 13.68 13.54 4.66
C SER A 250 13.71 12.02 4.84
N VAL A 251 14.22 11.32 3.82
CA VAL A 251 14.57 9.90 3.92
C VAL A 251 16.07 9.84 4.13
N PRO A 252 16.56 9.30 5.27
CA PRO A 252 17.98 9.19 5.52
C PRO A 252 18.69 8.42 4.41
N ALA A 253 19.83 8.95 3.94
CA ALA A 253 20.61 8.36 2.85
C ALA A 253 21.29 7.03 3.27
N LEU A 254 21.48 6.80 4.57
CA LEU A 254 22.08 5.60 5.12
C LEU A 254 21.09 4.90 6.05
N LEU A 255 20.63 3.76 5.60
CA LEU A 255 19.89 2.83 6.43
C LEU A 255 20.89 2.04 7.29
N THR A 256 21.35 2.66 8.35
CA THR A 256 22.02 1.90 9.41
C THR A 256 20.96 1.04 10.08
N GLY A 257 21.24 -0.23 10.39
CA GLY A 257 20.30 -1.28 10.81
C GLY A 257 19.35 -1.00 12.00
N LYS A 258 19.18 0.26 12.37
CA LYS A 258 18.27 0.74 13.40
C LYS A 258 17.08 1.58 12.88
N GLY A 259 16.80 1.50 11.60
CA GLY A 259 15.56 2.06 11.07
C GLY A 259 15.76 3.15 10.03
N SER A 260 15.16 2.96 8.87
CA SER A 260 14.88 4.01 7.90
C SER A 260 13.59 4.71 8.31
N TRP A 261 13.74 5.71 9.15
CA TRP A 261 12.63 6.56 9.52
C TRP A 261 12.45 7.65 8.48
N LEU A 262 11.21 8.02 8.20
CA LEU A 262 10.97 9.37 7.75
C LEU A 262 11.34 10.27 8.94
N THR A 263 12.34 11.09 8.78
CA THR A 263 12.76 12.05 9.79
C THR A 263 12.12 13.39 9.51
N VAL A 264 11.58 14.02 10.56
CA VAL A 264 11.25 15.44 10.50
C VAL A 264 12.58 16.19 10.46
N ASP A 265 12.83 16.92 9.37
CA ASP A 265 14.10 17.57 9.11
C ASP A 265 13.82 18.97 8.53
N SER A 266 14.30 20.01 9.21
CA SER A 266 14.14 21.41 8.78
C SER A 266 14.76 21.72 7.41
N GLY A 267 15.55 20.82 6.86
CA GLY A 267 16.08 20.87 5.47
C GLY A 267 15.39 19.88 4.53
N GLY A 268 14.35 19.19 4.98
CA GLY A 268 13.58 18.24 4.19
C GLY A 268 12.64 18.91 3.20
N GLN A 269 11.97 18.08 2.41
CA GLN A 269 10.90 18.53 1.52
C GLN A 269 9.61 18.71 2.32
N PRO A 270 8.83 19.78 2.10
CA PRO A 270 7.51 19.92 2.70
C PRO A 270 6.57 18.83 2.17
N VAL A 271 5.96 18.09 3.09
CA VAL A 271 5.04 17.00 2.84
C VAL A 271 3.76 17.24 3.60
N ASN A 272 2.63 17.03 2.94
CA ASN A 272 1.32 17.08 3.58
C ASN A 272 1.06 15.71 4.24
N VAL A 273 1.04 15.67 5.57
CA VAL A 273 0.96 14.42 6.34
C VAL A 273 -0.41 14.30 7.01
N ALA A 274 -1.11 13.18 6.78
CA ALA A 274 -2.30 12.85 7.54
C ALA A 274 -1.93 12.62 9.01
N SER A 275 -2.45 13.45 9.90
CA SER A 275 -2.16 13.43 11.34
C SER A 275 -3.28 12.80 12.17
N GLU A 276 -4.54 12.92 11.70
CA GLU A 276 -5.70 12.35 12.35
C GLU A 276 -6.65 11.76 11.29
N VAL A 277 -7.52 10.85 11.73
CA VAL A 277 -8.55 10.24 10.88
C VAL A 277 -9.84 10.00 11.67
N ASP A 278 -10.97 10.29 11.06
CA ASP A 278 -12.30 9.86 11.54
C ASP A 278 -12.54 8.41 11.12
N ALA A 279 -11.97 7.48 11.90
CA ALA A 279 -11.99 6.06 11.58
C ALA A 279 -13.41 5.47 11.49
N PRO A 280 -14.36 5.72 12.43
CA PRO A 280 -15.71 5.19 12.31
C PRO A 280 -16.43 5.65 11.04
N ARG A 281 -16.35 6.95 10.72
CA ARG A 281 -16.97 7.52 9.53
C ARG A 281 -16.39 6.90 8.25
N PHE A 282 -15.07 6.69 8.20
CA PHE A 282 -14.43 6.05 7.06
C PHE A 282 -14.83 4.57 6.93
N GLU A 283 -14.85 3.81 8.03
CA GLU A 283 -15.22 2.39 8.04
C GLU A 283 -16.65 2.20 7.48
N ASP A 284 -17.60 3.01 7.94
CA ASP A 284 -19.00 2.98 7.46
C ASP A 284 -19.09 3.42 5.99
N TRP A 285 -18.43 4.52 5.61
CA TRP A 285 -18.43 5.02 4.24
C TRP A 285 -17.88 4.00 3.23
N LEU A 286 -16.80 3.29 3.59
CA LEU A 286 -16.24 2.26 2.71
C LEU A 286 -17.18 1.06 2.59
N ALA A 287 -17.77 0.62 3.72
CA ALA A 287 -18.73 -0.47 3.72
C ALA A 287 -19.95 -0.14 2.82
N ASP A 288 -20.47 1.08 2.90
CA ASP A 288 -21.60 1.52 2.06
C ASP A 288 -21.23 1.63 0.57
N ARG A 289 -19.99 2.03 0.25
CA ARG A 289 -19.51 2.11 -1.15
C ARG A 289 -19.27 0.77 -1.80
N LEU A 290 -18.91 -0.22 -1.02
CA LEU A 290 -18.64 -1.57 -1.52
C LEU A 290 -19.91 -2.44 -1.55
N HIS A 291 -21.02 -1.95 -0.97
CA HIS A 291 -22.33 -2.60 -0.99
C HIS A 291 -23.15 -2.12 -2.20
#